data_18d55f17468e6112aea3a1cc72ceeb4d
#
_entry.id   18d55f17468e6112aea3a1cc72ceeb4d
#
_cell.length_a   1.000
_cell.length_b   1.000
_cell.length_c   1.000
_cell.angle_alpha   90.00
_cell.angle_beta   90.00
_cell.angle_gamma   90.00
#
_symmetry.space_group_name_H-M   'P 1'
#
loop_
_entity.id
_entity.type
_entity.pdbx_description
1 polymer ?
#
loop_
_entity_poly.entity_id
_entity_poly.type
_entity_poly.pdbx_seq_one_letter_code
_entity_poly.pdbx_strand_id
1 'polypeptide(L)'
;MLSWRRFGLHSLLLLCLAIVLAGCGEASGSVWISYEGAVNEKSFPVPKVANKSDQSENNSDMDYVRYTLSGISESTSLPEVYLNEIKSWGWTEREAKRSSNVSSNVHVFSKDGHIVQLAVHDGSFTLMVPRNETTQTTVKSLEEDD
;
A
#
# COMPACT_ATOMS: atom_id res chain seq x y z
N MET A 1 43.44 -43.53 25.08
CA MET A 1 43.24 -42.07 25.20
C MET A 1 42.90 -41.35 23.85
N LEU A 2 42.48 -42.04 22.82
CA LEU A 2 42.27 -41.41 21.49
C LEU A 2 40.81 -41.22 21.06
N SER A 3 39.86 -41.69 21.84
CA SER A 3 38.43 -41.65 21.45
C SER A 3 37.70 -40.35 21.89
N TRP A 4 38.16 -39.66 22.87
CA TRP A 4 37.46 -38.49 23.44
C TRP A 4 37.57 -37.23 22.57
N ARG A 5 38.63 -37.10 21.79
CA ARG A 5 38.84 -35.95 20.91
C ARG A 5 37.89 -35.96 19.67
N ARG A 6 37.44 -37.11 19.26
CA ARG A 6 36.51 -37.24 18.08
C ARG A 6 35.08 -36.87 18.45
N PHE A 7 34.64 -37.13 19.69
CA PHE A 7 33.30 -36.71 20.14
C PHE A 7 33.15 -35.21 20.27
N GLY A 8 34.20 -34.51 20.72
CA GLY A 8 34.17 -33.02 20.85
C GLY A 8 34.07 -32.31 19.50
N LEU A 9 34.70 -32.86 18.45
CA LEU A 9 34.70 -32.22 17.13
C LEU A 9 33.33 -32.35 16.43
N HIS A 10 32.64 -33.48 16.59
CA HIS A 10 31.30 -33.69 16.02
C HIS A 10 30.23 -32.88 16.75
N SER A 11 30.38 -32.73 18.08
CA SER A 11 29.47 -31.89 18.89
C SER A 11 29.58 -30.40 18.53
N LEU A 12 30.82 -29.94 18.30
CA LEU A 12 31.07 -28.55 17.87
C LEU A 12 30.53 -28.29 16.46
N LEU A 13 30.67 -29.25 15.55
CA LEU A 13 30.15 -29.13 14.17
C LEU A 13 28.62 -29.10 14.14
N LEU A 14 27.95 -29.91 14.97
CA LEU A 14 26.50 -29.92 15.13
C LEU A 14 25.97 -28.60 15.74
N LEU A 15 26.71 -28.02 16.70
CA LEU A 15 26.34 -26.74 17.31
C LEU A 15 26.45 -25.58 16.30
N CYS A 16 27.50 -25.58 15.46
CA CYS A 16 27.65 -24.58 14.40
C CYS A 16 26.55 -24.68 13.31
N LEU A 17 26.10 -25.91 13.00
CA LEU A 17 25.04 -26.10 12.01
C LEU A 17 23.67 -25.62 12.50
N ALA A 18 23.42 -25.68 13.81
CA ALA A 18 22.17 -25.20 14.41
C ALA A 18 22.03 -23.65 14.38
N ILE A 19 23.16 -22.92 14.35
CA ILE A 19 23.15 -21.44 14.35
C ILE A 19 22.82 -20.87 12.96
N VAL A 20 23.07 -21.63 11.88
CA VAL A 20 22.83 -21.17 10.49
C VAL A 20 21.35 -21.21 10.11
N LEU A 21 20.50 -21.96 10.83
CA LEU A 21 19.07 -22.06 10.56
C LEU A 21 18.21 -20.98 11.24
N ALA A 22 18.80 -20.12 12.08
CA ALA A 22 18.07 -19.07 12.78
C ALA A 22 18.06 -17.71 12.04
N GLY A 23 18.52 -17.65 10.81
CA GLY A 23 18.83 -16.42 10.09
C GLY A 23 17.98 -16.10 8.86
N CYS A 24 16.68 -16.39 8.85
CA CYS A 24 15.75 -15.83 7.88
C CYS A 24 14.43 -15.48 8.57
N GLY A 25 14.49 -14.53 9.49
CA GLY A 25 13.31 -13.78 9.89
C GLY A 25 13.09 -12.70 8.83
N GLU A 26 12.07 -12.86 8.02
CA GLU A 26 11.63 -11.86 7.06
C GLU A 26 11.41 -10.53 7.77
N ALA A 27 12.17 -9.52 7.36
CA ALA A 27 12.01 -8.14 7.79
C ALA A 27 10.72 -7.50 7.20
N SER A 28 9.66 -8.28 7.04
CA SER A 28 8.35 -7.80 6.56
C SER A 28 7.66 -6.88 7.55
N GLY A 29 8.11 -6.83 8.79
CA GLY A 29 7.50 -5.99 9.84
C GLY A 29 7.86 -4.52 9.78
N SER A 30 9.01 -4.13 9.18
CA SER A 30 9.50 -2.77 9.26
C SER A 30 8.91 -1.79 8.24
N VAL A 31 8.29 -2.29 7.19
CA VAL A 31 7.73 -1.47 6.09
C VAL A 31 6.43 -0.78 6.52
N TRP A 32 5.68 -1.39 7.42
CA TRP A 32 4.34 -0.99 7.84
C TRP A 32 4.32 -0.33 9.24
N ILE A 33 5.36 0.41 9.61
CA ILE A 33 5.50 1.00 10.97
C ILE A 33 5.12 2.47 10.99
N SER A 34 5.36 3.21 9.91
CA SER A 34 5.13 4.65 9.86
C SER A 34 4.49 5.07 8.54
N TYR A 35 3.61 6.05 8.63
CA TYR A 35 2.79 6.49 7.52
C TYR A 35 2.83 8.00 7.36
N GLU A 36 2.51 8.46 6.17
CA GLU A 36 2.32 9.86 5.82
C GLU A 36 1.13 9.99 4.85
N GLY A 37 0.64 11.19 4.65
CA GLY A 37 -0.45 11.43 3.69
C GLY A 37 0.03 11.28 2.26
N ALA A 38 -0.75 10.60 1.42
CA ALA A 38 -0.47 10.43 0.01
C ALA A 38 -0.33 11.78 -0.72
N VAL A 39 0.42 11.82 -1.82
CA VAL A 39 0.65 13.06 -2.58
C VAL A 39 -0.64 13.62 -3.15
N ASN A 40 -1.49 12.77 -3.69
CA ASN A 40 -2.76 13.11 -4.33
C ASN A 40 -3.98 13.07 -3.38
N GLU A 41 -3.83 12.53 -2.17
CA GLU A 41 -4.87 12.55 -1.13
C GLU A 41 -4.22 12.57 0.25
N LYS A 42 -4.06 13.76 0.83
CA LYS A 42 -3.32 13.96 2.09
C LYS A 42 -3.93 13.28 3.30
N SER A 43 -5.20 12.97 3.24
CA SER A 43 -5.90 12.26 4.31
C SER A 43 -5.81 10.72 4.19
N PHE A 44 -5.21 10.20 3.10
CA PHE A 44 -5.02 8.75 2.89
C PHE A 44 -3.59 8.35 3.27
N PRO A 45 -3.40 7.36 4.19
CA PRO A 45 -2.06 6.98 4.64
C PRO A 45 -1.31 6.16 3.59
N VAL A 46 -0.04 6.48 3.39
CA VAL A 46 0.91 5.66 2.64
C VAL A 46 2.13 5.37 3.51
N PRO A 47 2.76 4.19 3.41
CA PRO A 47 3.99 3.91 4.15
C PRO A 47 5.08 4.92 3.80
N LYS A 48 5.74 5.50 4.81
CA LYS A 48 6.82 6.50 4.60
C LYS A 48 8.01 5.97 3.80
N VAL A 49 8.22 4.66 3.81
CA VAL A 49 9.28 4.00 3.04
C VAL A 49 8.89 3.75 1.58
N ALA A 50 7.62 3.98 1.21
CA ALA A 50 7.17 3.89 -0.17
C ALA A 50 7.69 5.09 -0.97
N ASN A 51 8.37 4.83 -2.08
CA ASN A 51 8.91 5.89 -2.92
C ASN A 51 7.93 6.21 -4.05
N LYS A 52 7.56 7.49 -4.18
CA LYS A 52 6.81 7.95 -5.34
C LYS A 52 7.66 7.72 -6.59
N SER A 53 7.18 6.89 -7.51
CA SER A 53 7.89 6.54 -8.74
C SER A 53 7.34 7.22 -9.98
N ASP A 54 6.03 7.50 -9.99
CA ASP A 54 5.39 8.13 -11.15
C ASP A 54 4.14 8.89 -10.71
N GLN A 55 3.79 9.92 -11.48
CA GLN A 55 2.55 10.66 -11.36
C GLN A 55 2.07 11.00 -12.77
N SER A 56 0.93 10.47 -13.18
CA SER A 56 0.32 10.78 -14.47
C SER A 56 -0.73 11.88 -14.30
N GLU A 57 -0.50 13.00 -14.97
CA GLU A 57 -1.44 14.13 -15.02
C GLU A 57 -2.33 14.10 -16.28
N ASN A 58 -2.14 13.12 -17.15
CA ASN A 58 -2.75 13.07 -18.48
C ASN A 58 -4.22 12.58 -18.50
N ASN A 59 -4.81 12.29 -17.34
CA ASN A 59 -6.22 11.96 -17.25
C ASN A 59 -6.97 13.12 -16.59
N SER A 60 -7.95 13.69 -17.27
CA SER A 60 -8.78 14.79 -16.75
C SER A 60 -9.60 14.39 -15.53
N ASP A 61 -9.98 13.12 -15.45
CA ASP A 61 -10.96 12.65 -14.46
C ASP A 61 -10.34 12.04 -13.21
N MET A 62 -9.08 11.58 -13.29
CA MET A 62 -8.39 10.87 -12.23
C MET A 62 -6.96 11.36 -12.04
N ASP A 63 -6.54 11.52 -10.80
CA ASP A 63 -5.16 11.75 -10.42
C ASP A 63 -4.51 10.43 -10.00
N TYR A 64 -3.43 10.05 -10.67
CA TYR A 64 -2.72 8.78 -10.48
C TYR A 64 -1.35 9.03 -9.85
N VAL A 65 -1.08 8.37 -8.75
CA VAL A 65 0.26 8.36 -8.14
C VAL A 65 0.69 6.92 -7.88
N ARG A 66 1.83 6.53 -8.44
CA ARG A 66 2.43 5.22 -8.21
C ARG A 66 3.51 5.32 -7.13
N TYR A 67 3.50 4.35 -6.23
CA TYR A 67 4.48 4.16 -5.18
C TYR A 67 5.17 2.80 -5.32
N THR A 68 6.49 2.77 -5.29
CA THR A 68 7.26 1.52 -5.19
C THR A 68 7.41 1.15 -3.72
N LEU A 69 7.19 -0.12 -3.41
CA LEU A 69 7.26 -0.66 -2.06
C LEU A 69 7.68 -2.12 -2.10
N SER A 70 8.80 -2.45 -1.48
CA SER A 70 9.27 -3.83 -1.40
C SER A 70 8.33 -4.69 -0.55
N GLY A 71 8.12 -5.94 -0.95
CA GLY A 71 7.32 -6.91 -0.19
C GLY A 71 5.81 -6.81 -0.40
N ILE A 72 5.34 -5.98 -1.36
CA ILE A 72 3.96 -6.00 -1.83
C ILE A 72 3.86 -6.79 -3.13
N SER A 73 2.80 -7.58 -3.29
CA SER A 73 2.57 -8.38 -4.49
C SER A 73 1.10 -8.40 -4.87
N GLU A 74 0.84 -8.39 -6.16
CA GLU A 74 -0.51 -8.47 -6.72
C GLU A 74 -1.26 -9.75 -6.32
N SER A 75 -0.53 -10.83 -6.09
CA SER A 75 -1.09 -12.14 -5.69
C SER A 75 -1.45 -12.22 -4.20
N THR A 76 -1.02 -11.25 -3.38
CA THR A 76 -1.29 -11.21 -1.94
C THR A 76 -2.27 -10.10 -1.62
N SER A 77 -3.18 -10.35 -0.69
CA SER A 77 -4.03 -9.30 -0.13
C SER A 77 -3.18 -8.25 0.61
N LEU A 78 -3.70 -7.03 0.72
CA LEU A 78 -3.08 -6.00 1.54
C LEU A 78 -2.88 -6.50 2.98
N PRO A 79 -1.73 -6.24 3.61
CA PRO A 79 -1.50 -6.63 4.99
C PRO A 79 -2.55 -6.03 5.92
N GLU A 80 -3.01 -6.83 6.88
CA GLU A 80 -4.04 -6.41 7.83
C GLU A 80 -3.61 -5.17 8.65
N VAL A 81 -2.32 -5.07 8.98
CA VAL A 81 -1.76 -3.91 9.67
C VAL A 81 -1.97 -2.62 8.86
N TYR A 82 -1.84 -2.67 7.54
CA TYR A 82 -2.08 -1.51 6.68
C TYR A 82 -3.57 -1.21 6.54
N LEU A 83 -4.42 -2.21 6.39
CA LEU A 83 -5.88 -2.03 6.36
C LEU A 83 -6.38 -1.39 7.67
N ASN A 84 -5.83 -1.79 8.81
CA ASN A 84 -6.17 -1.21 10.10
C ASN A 84 -5.70 0.25 10.21
N GLU A 85 -4.54 0.57 9.66
CA GLU A 85 -4.05 1.95 9.61
C GLU A 85 -4.95 2.83 8.73
N ILE A 86 -5.33 2.38 7.55
CA ILE A 86 -6.28 3.09 6.66
C ILE A 86 -7.60 3.37 7.42
N LYS A 87 -8.12 2.38 8.15
CA LYS A 87 -9.32 2.55 8.99
C LYS A 87 -9.11 3.55 10.12
N SER A 88 -7.93 3.55 10.75
CA SER A 88 -7.60 4.49 11.84
C SER A 88 -7.59 5.94 11.37
N TRP A 89 -7.28 6.19 10.09
CA TRP A 89 -7.37 7.51 9.45
C TRP A 89 -8.79 7.88 9.02
N GLY A 90 -9.78 7.02 9.33
CA GLY A 90 -11.21 7.27 9.09
C GLY A 90 -11.71 6.79 7.73
N TRP A 91 -10.91 6.02 6.98
CA TRP A 91 -11.33 5.46 5.72
C TRP A 91 -12.07 4.14 5.89
N THR A 92 -13.10 3.92 5.08
CA THR A 92 -13.86 2.68 5.06
C THR A 92 -13.69 2.00 3.71
N GLU A 93 -13.28 0.73 3.73
CA GLU A 93 -13.23 -0.08 2.52
C GLU A 93 -14.64 -0.36 2.02
N ARG A 94 -14.86 -0.12 0.75
CA ARG A 94 -16.11 -0.46 0.05
C ARG A 94 -15.92 -1.77 -0.67
N GLU A 95 -16.88 -2.67 -0.54
CA GLU A 95 -16.95 -3.80 -1.46
C GLU A 95 -17.06 -3.25 -2.88
N ALA A 96 -16.03 -3.47 -3.69
CA ALA A 96 -16.13 -3.22 -5.12
C ALA A 96 -17.27 -4.09 -5.62
N LYS A 97 -18.36 -3.48 -6.13
CA LYS A 97 -19.38 -4.23 -6.87
C LYS A 97 -18.61 -4.99 -7.94
N ARG A 98 -18.54 -6.31 -7.80
CA ARG A 98 -17.89 -7.20 -8.75
C ARG A 98 -18.54 -7.05 -10.11
N SER A 99 -18.13 -6.02 -10.83
CA SER A 99 -18.22 -6.02 -12.27
C SER A 99 -17.19 -7.06 -12.72
N SER A 100 -17.58 -8.00 -13.53
CA SER A 100 -16.79 -9.15 -13.95
C SER A 100 -15.42 -8.85 -14.61
N ASN A 101 -15.00 -7.60 -14.61
CA ASN A 101 -13.76 -7.09 -15.20
C ASN A 101 -12.87 -6.30 -14.22
N VAL A 102 -13.19 -6.23 -12.91
CA VAL A 102 -12.30 -5.59 -11.93
C VAL A 102 -11.35 -6.63 -11.39
N SER A 103 -10.07 -6.43 -11.62
CA SER A 103 -8.99 -7.26 -11.07
C SER A 103 -9.12 -7.33 -9.55
N SER A 104 -8.88 -8.51 -8.98
CA SER A 104 -8.97 -8.80 -7.54
C SER A 104 -8.00 -7.98 -6.66
N ASN A 105 -7.10 -7.25 -7.29
CA ASN A 105 -6.04 -6.43 -6.69
C ASN A 105 -6.40 -4.94 -6.54
N VAL A 106 -7.66 -4.55 -6.77
CA VAL A 106 -8.12 -3.16 -6.60
C VAL A 106 -9.01 -3.06 -5.37
N HIS A 107 -8.60 -2.22 -4.44
CA HIS A 107 -9.33 -1.87 -3.23
C HIS A 107 -9.92 -0.46 -3.37
N VAL A 108 -11.15 -0.26 -2.93
CA VAL A 108 -11.83 1.03 -2.97
C VAL A 108 -12.13 1.50 -1.56
N PHE A 109 -11.69 2.68 -1.23
CA PHE A 109 -11.91 3.30 0.08
C PHE A 109 -12.70 4.59 -0.06
N SER A 110 -13.49 4.92 0.97
CA SER A 110 -14.22 6.18 1.02
C SER A 110 -14.16 6.82 2.40
N LYS A 111 -14.10 8.17 2.42
CA LYS A 111 -14.14 9.01 3.60
C LYS A 111 -14.74 10.37 3.25
N ASP A 112 -15.77 10.81 3.94
CA ASP A 112 -16.37 12.15 3.81
C ASP A 112 -16.69 12.56 2.36
N GLY A 113 -17.15 11.61 1.53
CA GLY A 113 -17.43 11.83 0.11
C GLY A 113 -16.21 11.68 -0.81
N HIS A 114 -15.00 11.63 -0.28
CA HIS A 114 -13.79 11.31 -1.04
C HIS A 114 -13.73 9.82 -1.36
N ILE A 115 -13.16 9.49 -2.50
CA ILE A 115 -12.93 8.11 -2.94
C ILE A 115 -11.47 7.95 -3.32
N VAL A 116 -10.85 6.88 -2.85
CA VAL A 116 -9.52 6.43 -3.26
C VAL A 116 -9.63 5.00 -3.77
N GLN A 117 -9.06 4.74 -4.93
CA GLN A 117 -8.84 3.40 -5.43
C GLN A 117 -7.36 3.07 -5.30
N LEU A 118 -7.05 1.93 -4.70
CA LEU A 118 -5.70 1.42 -4.52
C LEU A 118 -5.56 0.14 -5.34
N ALA A 119 -4.75 0.20 -6.40
CA ALA A 119 -4.41 -0.96 -7.21
C ALA A 119 -3.04 -1.50 -6.80
N VAL A 120 -2.99 -2.77 -6.42
CA VAL A 120 -1.75 -3.46 -6.03
C VAL A 120 -1.09 -4.09 -7.25
N HIS A 121 0.23 -3.95 -7.34
CA HIS A 121 1.09 -4.57 -8.35
C HIS A 121 2.30 -5.20 -7.67
N ASP A 122 3.05 -6.02 -8.37
CA ASP A 122 4.29 -6.55 -7.84
C ASP A 122 5.31 -5.42 -7.58
N GLY A 123 5.74 -5.29 -6.32
CA GLY A 123 6.69 -4.27 -5.89
C GLY A 123 6.18 -2.82 -5.95
N SER A 124 4.88 -2.59 -6.14
CA SER A 124 4.31 -1.23 -6.21
C SER A 124 2.79 -1.22 -5.96
N PHE A 125 2.26 -0.05 -5.70
CA PHE A 125 0.81 0.19 -5.73
C PHE A 125 0.52 1.56 -6.37
N THR A 126 -0.67 1.70 -6.94
CA THR A 126 -1.13 2.95 -7.54
C THR A 126 -2.34 3.46 -6.78
N LEU A 127 -2.29 4.71 -6.35
CA LEU A 127 -3.44 5.43 -5.83
C LEU A 127 -4.08 6.25 -6.94
N MET A 128 -5.39 6.07 -7.09
CA MET A 128 -6.22 6.77 -8.05
C MET A 128 -7.28 7.55 -7.29
N VAL A 129 -7.28 8.86 -7.46
CA VAL A 129 -8.21 9.78 -6.79
C VAL A 129 -9.00 10.52 -7.87
N PRO A 130 -10.34 10.47 -7.85
CA PRO A 130 -11.15 11.28 -8.76
C PRO A 130 -10.84 12.76 -8.59
N ARG A 131 -10.56 13.45 -9.68
CA ARG A 131 -10.52 14.92 -9.68
C ARG A 131 -11.96 15.39 -9.55
N ASN A 132 -12.32 15.88 -8.37
CA ASN A 132 -13.57 16.58 -8.23
C ASN A 132 -13.46 17.84 -9.07
N GLU A 133 -14.09 17.85 -10.22
CA GLU A 133 -14.49 19.10 -10.82
C GLU A 133 -15.41 19.77 -9.79
N THR A 134 -14.85 20.70 -9.04
CA THR A 134 -15.67 21.68 -8.32
C THR A 134 -16.47 22.35 -9.43
N THR A 135 -17.73 21.93 -9.58
CA THR A 135 -18.70 22.63 -10.40
C THR A 135 -18.78 24.03 -9.83
N GLN A 136 -17.94 24.91 -10.32
CA GLN A 136 -18.19 26.35 -10.26
C GLN A 136 -19.42 26.55 -11.17
N THR A 137 -20.57 26.28 -10.62
CA THR A 137 -21.81 26.83 -11.15
C THR A 137 -21.68 28.33 -10.95
N THR A 138 -21.00 28.98 -11.86
CA THR A 138 -21.15 30.43 -12.07
C THR A 138 -22.59 30.58 -12.50
N VAL A 139 -23.44 30.87 -11.52
CA VAL A 139 -24.77 31.40 -11.78
C VAL A 139 -24.51 32.77 -12.36
N LYS A 140 -24.43 32.84 -13.69
CA LYS A 140 -24.50 34.08 -14.42
C LYS A 140 -25.93 34.57 -14.21
N SER A 141 -26.10 35.46 -13.26
CA SER A 141 -27.33 36.23 -13.13
C SER A 141 -27.52 36.97 -14.47
N LEU A 142 -28.55 36.54 -15.17
CA LEU A 142 -29.10 37.35 -16.25
C LEU A 142 -29.72 38.57 -15.56
N GLU A 143 -29.00 39.66 -15.56
CA GLU A 143 -29.63 40.96 -15.37
C GLU A 143 -30.48 41.18 -16.61
N GLU A 144 -31.77 41.17 -16.38
CA GLU A 144 -32.79 41.65 -17.28
C GLU A 144 -32.62 43.16 -17.32
N ASP A 145 -32.15 43.68 -18.47
CA ASP A 145 -32.30 45.10 -18.81
C ASP A 145 -33.72 45.33 -19.29
N ASP A 146 -34.40 46.19 -18.58
CA ASP A 146 -35.69 46.79 -18.93
C ASP A 146 -35.43 48.17 -19.60
#